data_a6ad752e86be32f25e9de5532c5446f4
#
_entry.id   a6ad752e86be32f25e9de5532c5446f4
#
_cell.length_a   1.000
_cell.length_b   1.000
_cell.length_c   1.000
_cell.angle_alpha   90.00
_cell.angle_beta   90.00
_cell.angle_gamma   90.00
#
_symmetry.space_group_name_H-M   'P 1'
#
loop_
_entity.id
_entity.type
_entity.pdbx_description
1 polymer ?
#
loop_
_entity_poly.entity_id
_entity_poly.type
_entity_poly.pdbx_seq_one_letter_code
_entity_poly.pdbx_strand_id
1 'polypeptide(L)'
;MKIGELARRAGSTSETVRYYERIGLLPRPGRTDSNYRDYSEEDVERLAFIRHARSLGFELDDAASLLKLADAVGADCGKVDAVAQRHLEAIEAKILKLQSLQQELRAILAQCQGGAISSCRIIGAMRDHSGCGTGHVGGQ
;
A
#
# COMPACT_ATOMS: atom_id res chain seq x y z
N MET A 1 -8.40 16.94 -21.00
CA MET A 1 -8.46 15.52 -21.48
C MET A 1 -9.54 14.75 -20.77
N LYS A 2 -9.96 13.67 -21.35
CA LYS A 2 -10.96 12.78 -20.74
C LYS A 2 -10.32 11.84 -19.73
N ILE A 3 -11.16 11.26 -18.87
CA ILE A 3 -10.70 10.39 -17.76
C ILE A 3 -9.87 9.20 -18.25
N GLY A 4 -10.24 8.59 -19.40
CA GLY A 4 -9.50 7.46 -19.95
C GLY A 4 -8.08 7.82 -20.36
N GLU A 5 -7.88 9.01 -20.91
CA GLU A 5 -6.56 9.50 -21.28
C GLU A 5 -5.73 9.81 -20.02
N LEU A 6 -6.34 10.48 -19.03
CA LEU A 6 -5.69 10.75 -17.76
C LEU A 6 -5.19 9.45 -17.12
N ALA A 7 -6.07 8.47 -17.01
CA ALA A 7 -5.74 7.17 -16.42
C ALA A 7 -4.59 6.49 -17.15
N ARG A 8 -4.66 6.46 -18.49
CA ARG A 8 -3.61 5.85 -19.33
C ARG A 8 -2.26 6.54 -19.13
N ARG A 9 -2.25 7.87 -19.13
CA ARG A 9 -1.01 8.65 -19.03
C ARG A 9 -0.35 8.52 -17.65
N ALA A 10 -1.16 8.38 -16.61
CA ALA A 10 -0.66 8.25 -15.24
C ALA A 10 -0.48 6.79 -14.81
N GLY A 11 -0.75 5.84 -15.68
CA GLY A 11 -0.59 4.42 -15.36
C GLY A 11 -1.62 3.90 -14.36
N SER A 12 -2.84 4.40 -14.43
CA SER A 12 -3.92 4.08 -13.51
C SER A 12 -5.17 3.63 -14.27
N THR A 13 -6.29 3.52 -13.59
CA THR A 13 -7.58 3.17 -14.18
C THR A 13 -8.59 4.29 -13.96
N SER A 14 -9.61 4.35 -14.81
CA SER A 14 -10.68 5.34 -14.65
C SER A 14 -11.41 5.17 -13.31
N GLU A 15 -11.58 3.94 -12.84
CA GLU A 15 -12.19 3.66 -11.55
C GLU A 15 -11.38 4.24 -10.39
N THR A 16 -10.06 4.10 -10.44
CA THR A 16 -9.15 4.66 -9.44
C THR A 16 -9.24 6.19 -9.44
N VAL A 17 -9.28 6.82 -10.61
CA VAL A 17 -9.44 8.27 -10.72
C VAL A 17 -10.74 8.73 -10.06
N ARG A 18 -11.86 8.06 -10.36
CA ARG A 18 -13.15 8.39 -9.75
C ARG A 18 -13.13 8.22 -8.24
N TYR A 19 -12.49 7.16 -7.76
CA TYR A 19 -12.35 6.91 -6.33
C TYR A 19 -11.56 8.03 -5.65
N TYR A 20 -10.44 8.43 -6.25
CA TYR A 20 -9.61 9.50 -5.68
C TYR A 20 -10.31 10.86 -5.68
N GLU A 21 -11.13 11.13 -6.68
CA GLU A 21 -12.00 12.31 -6.67
C GLU A 21 -13.01 12.25 -5.53
N ARG A 22 -13.63 11.09 -5.34
CA ARG A 22 -14.67 10.91 -4.32
C ARG A 22 -14.13 11.11 -2.91
N ILE A 23 -12.90 10.66 -2.64
CA ILE A 23 -12.28 10.82 -1.32
C ILE A 23 -11.52 12.15 -1.17
N GLY A 24 -11.54 13.00 -2.18
CA GLY A 24 -10.92 14.32 -2.11
C GLY A 24 -9.43 14.35 -2.39
N LEU A 25 -8.86 13.25 -2.85
CA LEU A 25 -7.42 13.17 -3.15
C LEU A 25 -7.06 13.87 -4.46
N LEU A 26 -7.97 13.83 -5.42
CA LEU A 26 -7.88 14.61 -6.65
C LEU A 26 -8.99 15.67 -6.64
N PRO A 27 -8.69 16.90 -7.11
CA PRO A 27 -9.73 17.91 -7.21
C PRO A 27 -10.75 17.51 -8.25
N ARG A 28 -11.98 17.94 -8.08
CA ARG A 28 -13.00 17.73 -9.10
C ARG A 28 -12.61 18.51 -10.34
N PRO A 29 -12.59 17.87 -11.52
CA PRO A 29 -12.23 18.56 -12.75
C PRO A 29 -13.31 19.55 -13.19
N GLY A 30 -12.90 20.54 -13.95
CA GLY A 30 -13.84 21.37 -14.70
C GLY A 30 -14.59 20.52 -15.72
N ARG A 31 -15.56 21.12 -16.37
CA ARG A 31 -16.30 20.44 -17.42
C ARG A 31 -16.17 21.20 -18.73
N THR A 32 -16.15 20.45 -19.83
CA THR A 32 -16.17 21.03 -21.17
C THR A 32 -17.57 21.60 -21.48
N ASP A 33 -17.68 22.33 -22.58
CA ASP A 33 -18.96 22.84 -23.06
C ASP A 33 -19.98 21.70 -23.33
N SER A 34 -19.45 20.50 -23.61
CA SER A 34 -20.27 19.30 -23.79
C SER A 34 -20.60 18.58 -22.49
N ASN A 35 -20.30 19.20 -21.36
CA ASN A 35 -20.56 18.68 -20.02
C ASN A 35 -19.76 17.41 -19.67
N TYR A 36 -18.62 17.18 -20.33
CA TYR A 36 -17.68 16.12 -19.96
C TYR A 36 -16.64 16.65 -18.99
N ARG A 37 -16.15 15.78 -18.10
CA ARG A 37 -15.04 16.09 -17.19
C ARG A 37 -13.79 16.40 -18.00
N ASP A 38 -13.14 17.52 -17.66
CA ASP A 38 -11.94 17.98 -18.35
C ASP A 38 -10.75 18.00 -17.37
N TYR A 39 -9.86 17.05 -17.55
CA TYR A 39 -8.67 16.90 -16.70
C TYR A 39 -7.48 17.63 -17.29
N SER A 40 -6.57 18.07 -16.43
CA SER A 40 -5.39 18.84 -16.80
C SER A 40 -4.11 18.04 -16.67
N GLU A 41 -2.99 18.61 -17.15
CA GLU A 41 -1.65 18.05 -16.96
C GLU A 41 -1.31 17.95 -15.46
N GLU A 42 -1.76 18.91 -14.66
CA GLU A 42 -1.58 18.87 -13.22
C GLU A 42 -2.22 17.63 -12.60
N ASP A 43 -3.38 17.24 -13.08
CA ASP A 43 -4.05 16.02 -12.62
C ASP A 43 -3.24 14.77 -12.96
N VAL A 44 -2.58 14.76 -14.13
CA VAL A 44 -1.67 13.67 -14.50
C VAL A 44 -0.51 13.59 -13.50
N GLU A 45 0.10 14.72 -13.18
CA GLU A 45 1.22 14.79 -12.24
C GLU A 45 0.82 14.35 -10.83
N ARG A 46 -0.34 14.79 -10.35
CA ARG A 46 -0.86 14.41 -9.03
C ARG A 46 -1.12 12.92 -8.96
N LEU A 47 -1.75 12.37 -9.97
CA LEU A 47 -2.06 10.94 -10.03
C LEU A 47 -0.78 10.10 -10.11
N ALA A 48 0.19 10.53 -10.91
CA ALA A 48 1.49 9.87 -11.01
C ALA A 48 2.24 9.91 -9.66
N PHE A 49 2.16 11.04 -8.96
CA PHE A 49 2.76 11.18 -7.63
C PHE A 49 2.19 10.15 -6.65
N ILE A 50 0.86 10.05 -6.61
CA ILE A 50 0.18 9.06 -5.75
C ILE A 50 0.61 7.64 -6.12
N ARG A 51 0.63 7.34 -7.41
CA ARG A 51 1.06 6.02 -7.89
C ARG A 51 2.48 5.68 -7.45
N HIS A 52 3.41 6.62 -7.58
CA HIS A 52 4.80 6.40 -7.16
C HIS A 52 4.89 6.19 -5.65
N ALA A 53 4.19 6.99 -4.86
CA ALA A 53 4.16 6.81 -3.41
C ALA A 53 3.62 5.44 -3.03
N ARG A 54 2.54 5.02 -3.68
CA ARG A 54 1.97 3.68 -3.45
C ARG A 54 2.94 2.57 -3.84
N SER A 55 3.71 2.75 -4.89
CA SER A 55 4.72 1.75 -5.33
C SER A 55 5.85 1.59 -4.31
N LEU A 56 6.11 2.61 -3.50
CA LEU A 56 7.07 2.53 -2.39
C LEU A 56 6.43 1.96 -1.12
N GLY A 57 5.17 1.56 -1.18
CA GLY A 57 4.47 0.95 -0.06
C GLY A 57 3.78 1.92 0.88
N PHE A 58 3.77 3.23 0.57
CA PHE A 58 3.02 4.18 1.39
C PHE A 58 1.54 3.87 1.34
N GLU A 59 0.89 3.92 2.51
CA GLU A 59 -0.56 3.85 2.57
C GLU A 59 -1.17 5.09 1.91
N LEU A 60 -2.42 4.99 1.49
CA LEU A 60 -3.08 6.08 0.77
C LEU A 60 -3.11 7.37 1.59
N ASP A 61 -3.31 7.27 2.90
CA ASP A 61 -3.31 8.42 3.80
C ASP A 61 -1.95 9.12 3.82
N ASP A 62 -0.86 8.36 3.82
CA ASP A 62 0.49 8.91 3.77
C ASP A 62 0.77 9.55 2.41
N ALA A 63 0.34 8.92 1.33
CA ALA A 63 0.46 9.49 -0.01
C ALA A 63 -0.28 10.84 -0.10
N ALA A 64 -1.48 10.92 0.50
CA ALA A 64 -2.26 12.15 0.56
C ALA A 64 -1.53 13.23 1.36
N SER A 65 -0.93 12.87 2.49
CA SER A 65 -0.15 13.80 3.32
C SER A 65 1.06 14.34 2.58
N LEU A 66 1.79 13.46 1.88
CA LEU A 66 2.94 13.85 1.06
C LEU A 66 2.53 14.79 -0.07
N LEU A 67 1.39 14.52 -0.69
CA LEU A 67 0.88 15.38 -1.76
C LEU A 67 0.54 16.77 -1.25
N LYS A 68 -0.09 16.89 -0.07
CA LYS A 68 -0.36 18.16 0.57
C LYS A 68 0.92 18.92 0.88
N LEU A 69 1.95 18.24 1.36
CA LEU A 69 3.24 18.86 1.63
C LEU A 69 3.90 19.37 0.35
N ALA A 70 3.77 18.60 -0.74
CA ALA A 70 4.30 19.01 -2.04
C ALA A 70 3.62 20.26 -2.58
N ASP A 71 2.33 20.44 -2.29
CA ASP A 71 1.56 21.61 -2.72
C ASP A 71 1.78 22.82 -1.82
N ALA A 72 2.27 22.64 -0.61
CA ALA A 72 2.41 23.70 0.36
C ALA A 72 3.65 24.56 0.06
N VAL A 73 3.44 25.82 -0.27
CA VAL A 73 4.53 26.78 -0.49
C VAL A 73 5.23 27.04 0.85
N GLY A 74 6.55 26.83 0.88
CA GLY A 74 7.36 27.04 2.08
C GLY A 74 7.30 25.91 3.09
N ALA A 75 6.74 24.77 2.73
CA ALA A 75 6.78 23.59 3.60
C ALA A 75 8.21 23.09 3.78
N ASP A 76 8.54 22.71 5.01
CA ASP A 76 9.86 22.21 5.34
C ASP A 76 10.01 20.75 4.89
N CYS A 77 11.12 20.45 4.21
CA CYS A 77 11.48 19.08 3.82
C CYS A 77 11.55 18.13 5.03
N GLY A 78 11.81 18.66 6.22
CA GLY A 78 11.80 17.85 7.46
C GLY A 78 10.48 17.16 7.73
N LYS A 79 9.36 17.72 7.29
CA LYS A 79 8.04 17.08 7.43
C LYS A 79 7.90 15.88 6.49
N VAL A 80 8.45 15.97 5.30
CA VAL A 80 8.50 14.85 4.35
C VAL A 80 9.39 13.74 4.90
N ASP A 81 10.56 14.11 5.42
CA ASP A 81 11.48 13.15 6.04
C ASP A 81 10.81 12.41 7.21
N ALA A 82 10.03 13.10 8.02
CA ALA A 82 9.32 12.48 9.15
C ALA A 82 8.33 11.43 8.68
N VAL A 83 7.57 11.71 7.61
CA VAL A 83 6.63 10.74 7.03
C VAL A 83 7.38 9.54 6.49
N ALA A 84 8.45 9.78 5.73
CA ALA A 84 9.29 8.72 5.16
C ALA A 84 9.95 7.87 6.25
N GLN A 85 10.44 8.50 7.32
CA GLN A 85 11.09 7.79 8.42
C GLN A 85 10.12 6.85 9.14
N ARG A 86 8.90 7.30 9.41
CA ARG A 86 7.88 6.45 10.03
C ARG A 86 7.53 5.25 9.14
N HIS A 87 7.46 5.48 7.83
CA HIS A 87 7.20 4.42 6.89
C HIS A 87 8.34 3.40 6.84
N LEU A 88 9.58 3.88 6.84
CA LEU A 88 10.76 3.02 6.87
C LEU A 88 10.77 2.14 8.13
N GLU A 89 10.49 2.72 9.29
CA GLU A 89 10.41 1.97 10.55
C GLU A 89 9.33 0.89 10.50
N ALA A 90 8.19 1.20 9.92
CA ALA A 90 7.11 0.22 9.73
C ALA A 90 7.54 -0.93 8.81
N ILE A 91 8.27 -0.62 7.74
CA ILE A 91 8.82 -1.64 6.82
C ILE A 91 9.83 -2.52 7.56
N GLU A 92 10.74 -1.92 8.32
CA GLU A 92 11.75 -2.67 9.07
C GLU A 92 11.10 -3.62 10.08
N ALA A 93 10.05 -3.17 10.77
CA ALA A 93 9.29 -4.02 11.68
C ALA A 93 8.63 -5.20 10.95
N LYS A 94 8.08 -4.95 9.76
CA LYS A 94 7.49 -6.02 8.92
C LYS A 94 8.54 -7.02 8.45
N ILE A 95 9.73 -6.56 8.10
CA ILE A 95 10.84 -7.44 7.70
C ILE A 95 11.19 -8.39 8.85
N LEU A 96 11.34 -7.86 10.06
CA LEU A 96 11.65 -8.69 11.24
C LEU A 96 10.54 -9.72 11.49
N LYS A 97 9.28 -9.30 11.39
CA LYS A 97 8.16 -10.21 11.57
C LYS A 97 8.15 -11.31 10.51
N LEU A 98 8.38 -10.96 9.25
CA LEU A 98 8.42 -11.93 8.17
C LEU A 98 9.57 -12.91 8.34
N GLN A 99 10.74 -12.45 8.79
CA GLN A 99 11.88 -13.33 9.07
C GLN A 99 11.54 -14.32 10.18
N SER A 100 10.87 -13.87 11.25
CA SER A 100 10.43 -14.74 12.33
C SER A 100 9.46 -15.81 11.84
N LEU A 101 8.47 -15.42 11.04
CA LEU A 101 7.49 -16.36 10.45
C LEU A 101 8.17 -17.33 9.49
N GLN A 102 9.15 -16.86 8.73
CA GLN A 102 9.93 -17.70 7.84
C GLN A 102 10.68 -18.79 8.60
N GLN A 103 11.35 -18.42 9.69
CA GLN A 103 12.08 -19.36 10.52
C GLN A 103 11.15 -20.41 11.15
N GLU A 104 10.00 -19.97 11.64
CA GLU A 104 9.01 -20.85 12.22
C GLU A 104 8.50 -21.88 11.18
N LEU A 105 8.16 -21.41 9.99
CA LEU A 105 7.68 -22.27 8.93
C LEU A 105 8.75 -23.25 8.44
N ARG A 106 10.00 -22.79 8.34
CA ARG A 106 11.14 -23.66 8.01
C ARG A 106 11.31 -24.77 9.03
N ALA A 107 11.18 -24.45 10.32
CA ALA A 107 11.29 -25.43 11.38
C ALA A 107 10.18 -26.48 11.28
N ILE A 108 8.95 -26.06 11.00
CA ILE A 108 7.82 -26.98 10.82
C ILE A 108 8.06 -27.89 9.61
N LEU A 109 8.51 -27.32 8.47
CA LEU A 109 8.80 -28.09 7.26
C LEU A 109 9.91 -29.09 7.47
N ALA A 110 10.95 -28.75 8.24
CA ALA A 110 12.06 -29.66 8.53
C ALA A 110 11.61 -30.88 9.32
N GLN A 111 10.52 -30.77 10.06
CA GLN A 111 9.96 -31.88 10.84
C GLN A 111 8.93 -32.69 10.03
N CYS A 112 8.50 -32.17 8.90
CA CYS A 112 7.51 -32.85 8.06
C CYS A 112 8.21 -33.91 7.18
N GLN A 113 7.77 -35.17 7.31
CA GLN A 113 8.36 -36.28 6.57
C GLN A 113 7.39 -36.86 5.54
N GLY A 114 6.34 -36.14 5.23
CA GLY A 114 5.27 -36.63 4.35
C GLY A 114 4.29 -37.51 5.08
N GLY A 115 3.50 -38.27 4.34
CA GLY A 115 2.50 -39.18 4.89
C GLY A 115 1.10 -38.57 4.94
N ALA A 116 0.26 -39.11 5.82
CA ALA A 116 -1.14 -38.69 5.93
C ALA A 116 -1.26 -37.31 6.55
N ILE A 117 -2.31 -36.61 6.17
CA ILE A 117 -2.60 -35.25 6.73
C ILE A 117 -2.72 -35.32 8.26
N SER A 118 -3.27 -36.39 8.80
CA SER A 118 -3.43 -36.54 10.24
C SER A 118 -2.10 -36.53 11.00
N SER A 119 -0.98 -36.89 10.34
CA SER A 119 0.37 -36.84 10.94
C SER A 119 1.22 -35.70 10.41
N CYS A 120 0.68 -34.84 9.58
CA CYS A 120 1.41 -33.71 9.01
C CYS A 120 1.72 -32.67 10.07
N ARG A 121 3.01 -32.32 10.20
CA ARG A 121 3.48 -31.33 11.18
C ARG A 121 2.92 -29.94 10.92
N ILE A 122 2.74 -29.58 9.65
CA ILE A 122 2.20 -28.27 9.29
C ILE A 122 0.75 -28.14 9.76
N ILE A 123 -0.08 -29.14 9.47
CA ILE A 123 -1.48 -29.15 9.89
C ILE A 123 -1.58 -29.25 11.41
N GLY A 124 -0.73 -30.05 12.03
CA GLY A 124 -0.67 -30.17 13.49
C GLY A 124 -0.33 -28.83 14.15
N ALA A 125 0.65 -28.11 13.62
CA ALA A 125 1.05 -26.79 14.14
C ALA A 125 -0.09 -25.77 13.96
N MET A 126 -0.87 -25.84 12.89
CA MET A 126 -2.00 -24.95 12.67
C MET A 126 -3.14 -25.22 13.66
N ARG A 127 -3.33 -26.48 14.07
CA ARG A 127 -4.37 -26.88 15.03
C ARG A 127 -3.97 -26.66 16.46
N ASP A 128 -2.68 -26.76 16.77
CA ASP A 128 -2.13 -26.63 18.11
C ASP A 128 -1.44 -25.28 18.28
N HIS A 129 -2.08 -24.39 19.04
CA HIS A 129 -1.57 -23.06 19.28
C HIS A 129 -0.34 -23.01 20.18
N SER A 130 -0.06 -24.07 20.89
CA SER A 130 1.09 -24.09 21.81
C SER A 130 2.43 -23.96 21.09
N GLY A 131 2.50 -24.31 19.80
CA GLY A 131 3.69 -24.18 18.98
C GLY A 131 3.82 -22.85 18.25
N CYS A 132 2.89 -21.93 18.42
CA CYS A 132 2.82 -20.69 17.62
C CYS A 132 3.56 -19.50 18.25
N GLY A 133 4.36 -19.67 19.26
CA GLY A 133 5.11 -18.60 19.90
C GLY A 133 4.20 -17.46 20.39
N THR A 134 4.41 -16.24 19.90
CA THR A 134 3.57 -15.09 20.25
C THR A 134 2.15 -15.18 19.71
N GLY A 135 1.81 -16.26 19.08
CA GLY A 135 0.47 -16.56 18.64
C GLY A 135 0.05 -15.75 17.43
N HIS A 136 -1.17 -15.31 17.44
CA HIS A 136 -1.83 -14.76 16.28
C HIS A 136 -1.87 -13.24 16.24
N VAL A 137 -0.99 -12.59 16.99
CA VAL A 137 -0.92 -11.13 17.04
C VAL A 137 -0.60 -10.60 15.63
N GLY A 138 -1.51 -9.81 15.10
CA GLY A 138 -1.37 -9.26 13.77
C GLY A 138 -1.39 -10.30 12.66
N GLY A 139 -1.86 -11.49 12.92
CA GLY A 139 -1.88 -12.60 11.98
C GLY A 139 -3.07 -12.53 11.03
N GLN A 140 -3.07 -11.58 10.17
CA GLN A 140 -4.08 -11.50 9.11
C GLN A 140 -3.46 -11.59 7.76
#